data_6974e0e6d68268398b60a117641fa1e0
#
_entry.id   6974e0e6d68268398b60a117641fa1e0
#
_cell.length_a   1.000
_cell.length_b   1.000
_cell.length_c   1.000
_cell.angle_alpha   90.00
_cell.angle_beta   90.00
_cell.angle_gamma   90.00
#
_symmetry.space_group_name_H-M   'P 1'
#
loop_
_entity.id
_entity.type
_entity.pdbx_description
1 polymer ?
#
loop_
_entity_poly.entity_id
_entity_poly.type
_entity_poly.pdbx_seq_one_letter_code
_entity_poly.pdbx_strand_id
1 'polypeptide(L)'
;MNHLRREIVKILFQRRTYVGWAGLVAIPIIMTIALRLSTEKPPAGEGPPFFSNIAGNGMFVPLAALAAMSFFLLPLVSAMTGSYVIAGEAELGTLKTLLTRPVSRTGVLLAKWAVAIMYVGVGMALVAVAGVIAGWAVFGLHPLTTLSGGQVSVAHGFGLIALAYLIALASMACVVSLAVLLSTLTDSSLTAAVGALVLVLILQALGQFSYFDFLKPYLFTSHFEDWFNLLRQPISWGPIVKALATFAAYIVGLALVAWGWFRRKDILS
;
A
#
# COMPACT_ATOMS: atom_id res chain seq x y z
N MET A 1 26.12 12.22 -8.41
CA MET A 1 25.41 11.25 -7.53
C MET A 1 23.92 11.39 -7.82
N ASN A 2 23.24 10.33 -8.25
CA ASN A 2 21.84 10.40 -8.68
C ASN A 2 20.93 10.85 -7.52
N HIS A 3 19.97 11.75 -7.79
CA HIS A 3 19.01 12.26 -6.81
C HIS A 3 18.32 11.13 -6.04
N LEU A 4 17.95 10.06 -6.74
CA LEU A 4 17.34 8.87 -6.17
C LEU A 4 18.19 8.26 -5.04
N ARG A 5 19.51 8.07 -5.25
CA ARG A 5 20.41 7.50 -4.25
C ARG A 5 20.47 8.32 -2.96
N ARG A 6 20.47 9.66 -3.08
CA ARG A 6 20.47 10.56 -1.90
C ARG A 6 19.18 10.43 -1.09
N GLU A 7 18.05 10.38 -1.76
CA GLU A 7 16.74 10.23 -1.10
C GLU A 7 16.61 8.86 -0.42
N ILE A 8 17.07 7.77 -1.06
CA ILE A 8 17.10 6.43 -0.46
C ILE A 8 17.93 6.43 0.82
N VAL A 9 19.16 6.95 0.74
CA VAL A 9 20.06 7.04 1.90
C VAL A 9 19.41 7.85 3.02
N LYS A 10 18.78 9.00 2.70
CA LYS A 10 18.09 9.84 3.66
C LYS A 10 17.02 9.07 4.45
N ILE A 11 16.19 8.28 3.76
CA ILE A 11 15.12 7.48 4.40
C ILE A 11 15.72 6.37 5.27
N LEU A 12 16.73 5.67 4.80
CA LEU A 12 17.37 4.58 5.53
C LEU A 12 18.05 5.04 6.83
N PHE A 13 18.53 6.28 6.91
CA PHE A 13 19.15 6.82 8.13
C PHE A 13 18.17 7.50 9.08
N GLN A 14 16.86 7.55 8.77
CA GLN A 14 15.86 8.15 9.66
C GLN A 14 15.29 7.11 10.63
N ARG A 15 15.39 7.37 11.94
CA ARG A 15 14.81 6.48 12.99
C ARG A 15 13.31 6.24 12.80
N ARG A 16 12.56 7.25 12.36
CA ARG A 16 11.11 7.13 12.09
C ARG A 16 10.78 6.08 11.03
N THR A 17 11.67 5.80 10.07
CA THR A 17 11.50 4.76 9.05
C THR A 17 11.37 3.39 9.71
N TYR A 18 12.26 3.08 10.63
CA TYR A 18 12.27 1.79 11.34
C TYR A 18 11.08 1.65 12.28
N VAL A 19 10.68 2.74 12.96
CA VAL A 19 9.47 2.75 13.80
C VAL A 19 8.22 2.47 12.96
N GLY A 20 8.10 3.09 11.78
CA GLY A 20 6.99 2.84 10.86
C GLY A 20 6.95 1.38 10.38
N TRP A 21 8.08 0.86 9.93
CA TRP A 21 8.16 -0.55 9.49
C TRP A 21 7.95 -1.54 10.65
N ALA A 22 8.48 -1.27 11.83
CA ALA A 22 8.24 -2.11 13.01
C ALA A 22 6.76 -2.16 13.39
N GLY A 23 6.06 -1.02 13.31
CA GLY A 23 4.61 -0.97 13.53
C GLY A 23 3.84 -1.84 12.51
N LEU A 24 4.22 -1.79 11.23
CA LEU A 24 3.60 -2.64 10.20
C LEU A 24 3.88 -4.13 10.45
N VAL A 25 5.12 -4.50 10.77
CA VAL A 25 5.54 -5.89 11.05
C VAL A 25 4.88 -6.45 12.30
N ALA A 26 4.58 -5.63 13.29
CA ALA A 26 3.89 -6.08 14.50
C ALA A 26 2.48 -6.64 14.21
N ILE A 27 1.79 -6.17 13.17
CA ILE A 27 0.42 -6.59 12.86
C ILE A 27 0.31 -8.09 12.56
N PRO A 28 1.03 -8.68 11.59
CA PRO A 28 0.94 -10.12 11.33
C PRO A 28 1.38 -10.97 12.55
N ILE A 29 2.32 -10.50 13.35
CA ILE A 29 2.77 -11.19 14.55
C ILE A 29 1.66 -11.19 15.61
N ILE A 30 1.11 -10.03 15.94
CA ILE A 30 0.01 -9.89 16.91
C ILE A 30 -1.20 -10.71 16.45
N MET A 31 -1.55 -10.64 15.16
CA MET A 31 -2.65 -11.40 14.60
C MET A 31 -2.43 -12.91 14.73
N THR A 32 -1.22 -13.39 14.46
CA THR A 32 -0.87 -14.81 14.60
C THR A 32 -0.98 -15.28 16.06
N ILE A 33 -0.49 -14.47 17.01
CA ILE A 33 -0.58 -14.76 18.45
C ILE A 33 -2.04 -14.76 18.89
N ALA A 34 -2.83 -13.76 18.49
CA ALA A 34 -4.24 -13.66 18.83
C ALA A 34 -5.02 -14.88 18.33
N LEU A 35 -4.80 -15.30 17.07
CA LEU A 35 -5.44 -16.47 16.49
C LEU A 35 -5.07 -17.78 17.21
N ARG A 36 -3.82 -17.91 17.69
CA ARG A 36 -3.39 -19.08 18.46
C ARG A 36 -4.03 -19.12 19.85
N LEU A 37 -4.21 -17.96 20.49
CA LEU A 37 -4.79 -17.87 21.83
C LEU A 37 -6.31 -17.93 21.80
N SER A 38 -6.94 -17.66 20.66
CA SER A 38 -8.39 -17.77 20.51
C SER A 38 -8.82 -19.24 20.56
N THR A 39 -9.65 -19.57 21.52
CA THR A 39 -10.27 -20.91 21.68
C THR A 39 -11.43 -21.10 20.70
N GLU A 40 -12.01 -20.01 20.21
CA GLU A 40 -13.10 -20.01 19.24
C GLU A 40 -12.55 -19.86 17.82
N LYS A 41 -13.04 -20.72 16.92
CA LYS A 41 -12.80 -20.50 15.48
C LYS A 41 -13.48 -19.21 15.06
N PRO A 42 -12.81 -18.38 14.23
CA PRO A 42 -13.49 -17.19 13.68
C PRO A 42 -14.85 -17.58 13.10
N PRO A 43 -15.92 -16.80 13.38
CA PRO A 43 -17.25 -17.10 12.88
C PRO A 43 -17.23 -17.22 11.35
N ALA A 44 -17.88 -18.28 10.82
CA ALA A 44 -17.97 -18.47 9.39
C ALA A 44 -18.80 -17.31 8.80
N GLY A 45 -18.20 -16.54 7.88
CA GLY A 45 -18.86 -15.41 7.21
C GLY A 45 -18.44 -14.02 7.71
N GLU A 46 -17.69 -13.90 8.80
CA GLU A 46 -17.11 -12.64 9.22
C GLU A 46 -15.64 -12.54 8.75
N GLY A 47 -15.33 -11.55 7.94
CA GLY A 47 -14.00 -11.29 7.38
C GLY A 47 -13.75 -11.91 5.99
N PRO A 48 -12.52 -11.82 5.48
CA PRO A 48 -12.16 -12.38 4.18
C PRO A 48 -12.44 -13.89 4.09
N PRO A 49 -12.77 -14.41 2.89
CA PRO A 49 -13.23 -15.79 2.70
C PRO A 49 -12.27 -16.89 3.19
N PHE A 50 -10.99 -16.57 3.39
CA PHE A 50 -9.95 -17.49 3.85
C PHE A 50 -9.63 -17.38 5.35
N PHE A 51 -10.30 -16.50 6.09
CA PHE A 51 -10.02 -16.27 7.51
C PHE A 51 -10.23 -17.53 8.35
N SER A 52 -11.23 -18.35 8.01
CA SER A 52 -11.48 -19.63 8.66
C SER A 52 -10.37 -20.67 8.45
N ASN A 53 -9.55 -20.51 7.40
CA ASN A 53 -8.48 -21.44 7.04
C ASN A 53 -7.12 -21.10 7.69
N ILE A 54 -7.00 -19.91 8.32
CA ILE A 54 -5.73 -19.45 8.91
C ILE A 54 -5.26 -20.41 10.02
N ALA A 55 -6.17 -20.86 10.86
CA ALA A 55 -5.85 -21.75 11.98
C ALA A 55 -5.29 -23.13 11.55
N GLY A 56 -5.46 -23.48 10.27
CA GLY A 56 -4.95 -24.75 9.71
C GLY A 56 -3.70 -24.59 8.83
N ASN A 57 -3.32 -23.36 8.44
CA ASN A 57 -2.21 -23.18 7.50
C ASN A 57 -1.60 -21.78 7.60
N GLY A 58 -0.35 -21.72 8.00
CA GLY A 58 0.41 -20.47 8.17
C GLY A 58 0.58 -19.62 6.90
N MET A 59 0.37 -20.19 5.71
CA MET A 59 0.43 -19.45 4.45
C MET A 59 -0.70 -18.42 4.29
N PHE A 60 -1.79 -18.55 5.04
CA PHE A 60 -2.86 -17.55 5.04
C PHE A 60 -2.55 -16.32 5.89
N VAL A 61 -1.61 -16.40 6.83
CA VAL A 61 -1.27 -15.27 7.72
C VAL A 61 -0.86 -14.02 6.95
N PRO A 62 0.10 -14.05 5.99
CA PRO A 62 0.46 -12.86 5.23
C PRO A 62 -0.70 -12.31 4.40
N LEU A 63 -1.55 -13.17 3.83
CA LEU A 63 -2.72 -12.75 3.05
C LEU A 63 -3.78 -12.09 3.92
N ALA A 64 -4.00 -12.63 5.12
CA ALA A 64 -4.92 -12.06 6.09
C ALA A 64 -4.42 -10.72 6.65
N ALA A 65 -3.12 -10.63 6.92
CA ALA A 65 -2.51 -9.36 7.32
C ALA A 65 -2.66 -8.30 6.21
N LEU A 66 -2.42 -8.67 4.95
CA LEU A 66 -2.63 -7.80 3.81
C LEU A 66 -4.07 -7.31 3.74
N ALA A 67 -5.06 -8.21 3.82
CA ALA A 67 -6.48 -7.86 3.78
C ALA A 67 -6.88 -6.91 4.93
N ALA A 68 -6.49 -7.24 6.17
CA ALA A 68 -6.81 -6.44 7.34
C ALA A 68 -6.21 -5.02 7.27
N MET A 69 -5.01 -4.90 6.70
CA MET A 69 -4.30 -3.61 6.62
C MET A 69 -4.73 -2.78 5.40
N SER A 70 -5.28 -3.39 4.35
CA SER A 70 -5.61 -2.73 3.07
C SER A 70 -6.70 -1.68 3.21
N PHE A 71 -7.60 -1.83 4.17
CA PHE A 71 -8.72 -0.90 4.36
C PHE A 71 -8.28 0.46 4.91
N PHE A 72 -7.39 0.48 5.90
CA PHE A 72 -7.06 1.71 6.61
C PHE A 72 -5.55 1.92 6.78
N LEU A 73 -4.83 0.91 7.29
CA LEU A 73 -3.45 1.11 7.74
C LEU A 73 -2.47 1.31 6.58
N LEU A 74 -2.57 0.53 5.51
CA LEU A 74 -1.73 0.72 4.32
C LEU A 74 -2.04 2.05 3.61
N PRO A 75 -3.31 2.45 3.39
CA PRO A 75 -3.65 3.79 2.92
C PRO A 75 -3.11 4.91 3.81
N LEU A 76 -3.21 4.77 5.15
CA LEU A 76 -2.68 5.75 6.10
C LEU A 76 -1.16 5.93 5.94
N VAL A 77 -0.40 4.83 5.95
CA VAL A 77 1.06 4.87 5.79
C VAL A 77 1.45 5.44 4.41
N SER A 78 0.72 5.06 3.37
CA SER A 78 0.93 5.57 2.01
C SER A 78 0.65 7.07 1.91
N ALA A 79 -0.43 7.55 2.53
CA ALA A 79 -0.78 8.97 2.58
C ALA A 79 0.26 9.77 3.36
N MET A 80 0.68 9.30 4.55
CA MET A 80 1.73 9.95 5.35
C MET A 80 3.06 10.00 4.60
N THR A 81 3.44 8.92 3.93
CA THR A 81 4.71 8.86 3.19
C THR A 81 4.69 9.80 1.99
N GLY A 82 3.61 9.77 1.19
CA GLY A 82 3.47 10.65 0.01
C GLY A 82 3.36 12.12 0.37
N SER A 83 2.66 12.47 1.45
CA SER A 83 2.51 13.85 1.90
C SER A 83 3.82 14.49 2.33
N TYR A 84 4.72 13.71 2.94
CA TYR A 84 6.00 14.20 3.41
C TYR A 84 6.99 14.56 2.27
N VAL A 85 6.74 14.10 1.07
CA VAL A 85 7.64 14.21 -0.10
C VAL A 85 8.01 15.67 -0.42
N ILE A 86 7.04 16.57 -0.48
CA ILE A 86 7.22 17.98 -0.79
C ILE A 86 6.87 18.86 0.43
N ALA A 87 5.66 18.72 0.98
CA ALA A 87 5.19 19.53 2.08
C ALA A 87 6.05 19.37 3.34
N GLY A 88 6.55 18.16 3.64
CA GLY A 88 7.45 17.97 4.78
C GLY A 88 8.79 18.69 4.65
N GLU A 89 9.30 18.89 3.43
CA GLU A 89 10.50 19.70 3.20
C GLU A 89 10.21 21.20 3.15
N ALA A 90 9.02 21.58 2.69
CA ALA A 90 8.54 22.96 2.76
C ALA A 90 8.41 23.41 4.23
N GLU A 91 7.77 22.58 5.06
CA GLU A 91 7.56 22.78 6.49
C GLU A 91 8.89 22.95 7.27
N LEU A 92 9.93 22.19 6.87
CA LEU A 92 11.28 22.29 7.45
C LEU A 92 12.15 23.40 6.81
N GLY A 93 11.64 24.14 5.83
CA GLY A 93 12.39 25.17 5.11
C GLY A 93 13.52 24.63 4.21
N THR A 94 13.69 23.32 4.12
CA THR A 94 14.77 22.67 3.36
C THR A 94 14.50 22.66 1.85
N LEU A 95 13.24 22.83 1.44
CA LEU A 95 12.85 22.85 0.03
C LEU A 95 13.49 24.04 -0.71
N LYS A 96 13.57 25.22 -0.07
CA LYS A 96 14.24 26.42 -0.64
C LYS A 96 15.72 26.11 -0.91
N THR A 97 16.42 25.52 0.05
CA THR A 97 17.85 25.18 -0.07
C THR A 97 18.12 24.10 -1.14
N LEU A 98 17.16 23.19 -1.36
CA LEU A 98 17.27 22.15 -2.38
C LEU A 98 17.18 22.76 -3.79
N LEU A 99 16.29 23.74 -3.98
CA LEU A 99 15.99 24.33 -5.29
C LEU A 99 16.93 25.48 -5.70
N THR A 100 17.76 25.98 -4.80
CA THR A 100 18.86 26.89 -5.14
C THR A 100 20.04 26.19 -5.85
N ARG A 101 20.07 24.84 -5.82
CA ARG A 101 21.06 24.05 -6.56
C ARG A 101 20.61 23.86 -8.02
N PRO A 102 21.52 23.65 -8.98
CA PRO A 102 21.19 23.41 -10.38
C PRO A 102 20.61 21.99 -10.56
N VAL A 103 19.37 21.78 -10.08
CA VAL A 103 18.64 20.51 -10.16
C VAL A 103 17.31 20.71 -10.89
N SER A 104 16.92 19.77 -11.76
CA SER A 104 15.63 19.86 -12.40
C SER A 104 14.49 19.56 -11.42
N ARG A 105 13.48 20.45 -11.35
CA ARG A 105 12.28 20.24 -10.51
C ARG A 105 11.61 18.89 -10.77
N THR A 106 11.55 18.49 -12.04
CA THR A 106 11.00 17.19 -12.46
C THR A 106 11.79 16.01 -11.87
N GLY A 107 13.13 16.07 -11.94
CA GLY A 107 13.99 15.00 -11.39
C GLY A 107 13.85 14.87 -9.88
N VAL A 108 13.70 15.98 -9.18
CA VAL A 108 13.46 16.00 -7.73
C VAL A 108 12.11 15.35 -7.40
N LEU A 109 11.02 15.77 -8.07
CA LEU A 109 9.69 15.24 -7.82
C LEU A 109 9.62 13.72 -8.09
N LEU A 110 10.14 13.29 -9.25
CA LEU A 110 10.13 11.87 -9.63
C LEU A 110 10.98 11.01 -8.68
N ALA A 111 12.16 11.48 -8.28
CA ALA A 111 13.00 10.75 -7.33
C ALA A 111 12.31 10.59 -5.97
N LYS A 112 11.70 11.65 -5.45
CA LYS A 112 10.99 11.63 -4.18
C LYS A 112 9.74 10.76 -4.23
N TRP A 113 8.96 10.85 -5.31
CA TRP A 113 7.79 10.01 -5.53
C TRP A 113 8.16 8.52 -5.61
N ALA A 114 9.19 8.16 -6.38
CA ALA A 114 9.67 6.79 -6.49
C ALA A 114 10.15 6.24 -5.13
N VAL A 115 10.84 7.07 -4.35
CA VAL A 115 11.32 6.69 -3.00
C VAL A 115 10.16 6.52 -2.02
N ALA A 116 9.08 7.30 -2.13
CA ALA A 116 7.88 7.12 -1.32
C ALA A 116 7.19 5.76 -1.62
N ILE A 117 7.04 5.40 -2.90
CA ILE A 117 6.51 4.08 -3.29
C ILE A 117 7.44 2.96 -2.79
N MET A 118 8.76 3.13 -2.93
CA MET A 118 9.73 2.15 -2.45
C MET A 118 9.65 1.96 -0.92
N TYR A 119 9.46 3.03 -0.14
CA TYR A 119 9.28 2.95 1.31
C TYR A 119 8.07 2.08 1.68
N VAL A 120 6.93 2.32 1.04
CA VAL A 120 5.70 1.53 1.25
C VAL A 120 5.94 0.09 0.80
N GLY A 121 6.58 -0.12 -0.37
CA GLY A 121 6.88 -1.45 -0.90
C GLY A 121 7.77 -2.28 0.02
N VAL A 122 8.83 -1.68 0.59
CA VAL A 122 9.69 -2.35 1.58
C VAL A 122 8.89 -2.68 2.84
N GLY A 123 8.06 -1.76 3.35
CA GLY A 123 7.18 -2.03 4.49
C GLY A 123 6.24 -3.21 4.23
N MET A 124 5.59 -3.25 3.07
CA MET A 124 4.73 -4.36 2.66
C MET A 124 5.49 -5.68 2.51
N ALA A 125 6.70 -5.65 1.93
CA ALA A 125 7.55 -6.85 1.84
C ALA A 125 7.93 -7.38 3.23
N LEU A 126 8.26 -6.51 4.17
CA LEU A 126 8.53 -6.90 5.56
C LEU A 126 7.30 -7.50 6.23
N VAL A 127 6.10 -6.98 5.99
CA VAL A 127 4.84 -7.57 6.46
C VAL A 127 4.63 -8.96 5.89
N ALA A 128 4.86 -9.16 4.57
CA ALA A 128 4.75 -10.46 3.92
C ALA A 128 5.71 -11.47 4.55
N VAL A 129 6.99 -11.10 4.70
CA VAL A 129 8.02 -11.97 5.30
C VAL A 129 7.68 -12.28 6.76
N ALA A 130 7.33 -11.28 7.57
CA ALA A 130 6.96 -11.47 8.96
C ALA A 130 5.71 -12.37 9.11
N GLY A 131 4.71 -12.19 8.23
CA GLY A 131 3.51 -13.02 8.19
C GLY A 131 3.82 -14.48 7.84
N VAL A 132 4.70 -14.71 6.86
CA VAL A 132 5.16 -16.07 6.51
C VAL A 132 5.90 -16.71 7.69
N ILE A 133 6.84 -16.00 8.30
CA ILE A 133 7.65 -16.53 9.43
C ILE A 133 6.75 -16.82 10.63
N ALA A 134 5.87 -15.89 11.02
CA ALA A 134 4.96 -16.08 12.13
C ALA A 134 3.96 -17.23 11.87
N GLY A 135 3.41 -17.30 10.65
CA GLY A 135 2.51 -18.37 10.23
C GLY A 135 3.19 -19.73 10.24
N TRP A 136 4.41 -19.81 9.70
CA TRP A 136 5.20 -21.04 9.73
C TRP A 136 5.48 -21.51 11.16
N ALA A 137 5.93 -20.61 12.02
CA ALA A 137 6.30 -20.95 13.40
C ALA A 137 5.13 -21.47 14.25
N VAL A 138 3.88 -21.01 13.95
CA VAL A 138 2.70 -21.29 14.78
C VAL A 138 1.80 -22.36 14.17
N PHE A 139 1.56 -22.33 12.86
CA PHE A 139 0.59 -23.17 12.16
C PHE A 139 1.23 -24.15 11.16
N GLY A 140 2.54 -24.05 10.89
CA GLY A 140 3.21 -24.79 9.84
C GLY A 140 2.89 -24.26 8.44
N LEU A 141 3.56 -24.82 7.42
CA LEU A 141 3.31 -24.52 6.00
C LEU A 141 2.70 -25.75 5.32
N HIS A 142 1.48 -25.61 4.88
CA HIS A 142 0.75 -26.68 4.18
C HIS A 142 0.33 -26.17 2.78
N PRO A 143 -0.05 -27.04 1.82
CA PRO A 143 -0.60 -26.61 0.55
C PRO A 143 -1.72 -25.59 0.74
N LEU A 144 -1.68 -24.52 -0.06
CA LEU A 144 -2.66 -23.43 0.05
C LEU A 144 -4.00 -23.90 -0.55
N THR A 145 -5.06 -23.84 0.25
CA THR A 145 -6.42 -24.10 -0.26
C THR A 145 -6.91 -22.84 -0.95
N THR A 146 -7.31 -22.98 -2.22
CA THR A 146 -7.86 -21.87 -2.99
C THR A 146 -9.32 -21.61 -2.64
N LEU A 147 -9.85 -20.44 -2.99
CA LEU A 147 -11.26 -20.09 -2.79
C LEU A 147 -12.22 -21.00 -3.58
N SER A 148 -11.71 -21.70 -4.61
CA SER A 148 -12.47 -22.67 -5.41
C SER A 148 -12.38 -24.10 -4.86
N GLY A 149 -11.77 -24.33 -3.68
CA GLY A 149 -11.62 -25.65 -3.04
C GLY A 149 -10.44 -26.49 -3.55
N GLY A 150 -9.68 -26.00 -4.53
CA GLY A 150 -8.46 -26.65 -5.00
C GLY A 150 -7.28 -26.46 -4.04
N GLN A 151 -6.24 -27.29 -4.16
CA GLN A 151 -5.01 -27.15 -3.41
C GLN A 151 -3.85 -26.78 -4.34
N VAL A 152 -3.02 -25.85 -3.88
CA VAL A 152 -1.84 -25.37 -4.59
C VAL A 152 -0.61 -25.70 -3.76
N SER A 153 0.45 -26.19 -4.40
CA SER A 153 1.71 -26.50 -3.70
C SER A 153 2.26 -25.28 -2.94
N VAL A 154 3.01 -25.54 -1.88
CA VAL A 154 3.63 -24.48 -1.04
C VAL A 154 4.47 -23.53 -1.90
N ALA A 155 5.28 -24.04 -2.83
CA ALA A 155 6.11 -23.22 -3.70
C ALA A 155 5.27 -22.25 -4.58
N HIS A 156 4.18 -22.76 -5.15
CA HIS A 156 3.26 -21.93 -5.94
C HIS A 156 2.51 -20.93 -5.05
N GLY A 157 2.17 -21.31 -3.81
CA GLY A 157 1.55 -20.45 -2.83
C GLY A 157 2.41 -19.22 -2.48
N PHE A 158 3.73 -19.37 -2.36
CA PHE A 158 4.64 -18.22 -2.19
C PHE A 158 4.59 -17.27 -3.39
N GLY A 159 4.50 -17.80 -4.62
CA GLY A 159 4.31 -17.00 -5.82
C GLY A 159 3.01 -16.19 -5.79
N LEU A 160 1.90 -16.82 -5.35
CA LEU A 160 0.61 -16.12 -5.20
C LEU A 160 0.66 -15.03 -4.13
N ILE A 161 1.32 -15.27 -2.98
CA ILE A 161 1.52 -14.26 -1.93
C ILE A 161 2.33 -13.09 -2.49
N ALA A 162 3.46 -13.34 -3.15
CA ALA A 162 4.28 -12.29 -3.73
C ALA A 162 3.49 -11.46 -4.76
N LEU A 163 2.72 -12.10 -5.62
CA LEU A 163 1.91 -11.43 -6.62
C LEU A 163 0.76 -10.63 -6.00
N ALA A 164 0.12 -11.14 -4.93
CA ALA A 164 -0.90 -10.40 -4.18
C ALA A 164 -0.33 -9.10 -3.57
N TYR A 165 0.85 -9.17 -2.97
CA TYR A 165 1.53 -7.99 -2.42
C TYR A 165 1.97 -7.00 -3.50
N LEU A 166 2.36 -7.46 -4.70
CA LEU A 166 2.69 -6.58 -5.83
C LEU A 166 1.45 -5.85 -6.36
N ILE A 167 0.31 -6.54 -6.50
CA ILE A 167 -0.95 -5.91 -6.91
C ILE A 167 -1.40 -4.89 -5.85
N ALA A 168 -1.34 -5.25 -4.57
CA ALA A 168 -1.65 -4.35 -3.49
C ALA A 168 -0.68 -3.15 -3.42
N LEU A 169 0.61 -3.33 -3.74
CA LEU A 169 1.56 -2.22 -3.85
C LEU A 169 1.16 -1.25 -4.97
N ALA A 170 0.68 -1.76 -6.11
CA ALA A 170 0.19 -0.90 -7.19
C ALA A 170 -1.02 -0.05 -6.74
N SER A 171 -1.94 -0.62 -5.94
CA SER A 171 -3.05 0.14 -5.37
C SER A 171 -2.57 1.20 -4.36
N MET A 172 -1.60 0.87 -3.51
CA MET A 172 -1.01 1.83 -2.56
C MET A 172 -0.20 2.93 -3.28
N ALA A 173 0.39 2.64 -4.44
CA ALA A 173 1.04 3.65 -5.26
C ALA A 173 0.05 4.72 -5.78
N CYS A 174 -1.23 4.39 -5.98
CA CYS A 174 -2.28 5.39 -6.25
C CYS A 174 -2.45 6.34 -5.06
N VAL A 175 -2.51 5.79 -3.83
CA VAL A 175 -2.64 6.58 -2.60
C VAL A 175 -1.42 7.48 -2.40
N VAL A 176 -0.21 6.94 -2.59
CA VAL A 176 1.04 7.73 -2.56
C VAL A 176 0.98 8.86 -3.59
N SER A 177 0.56 8.59 -4.82
CA SER A 177 0.48 9.60 -5.89
C SER A 177 -0.54 10.70 -5.58
N LEU A 178 -1.68 10.34 -4.99
CA LEU A 178 -2.68 11.29 -4.49
C LEU A 178 -2.09 12.17 -3.36
N ALA A 179 -1.41 11.56 -2.40
CA ALA A 179 -0.78 12.29 -1.31
C ALA A 179 0.35 13.21 -1.79
N VAL A 180 1.15 12.77 -2.76
CA VAL A 180 2.17 13.60 -3.41
C VAL A 180 1.53 14.79 -4.13
N LEU A 181 0.43 14.60 -4.85
CA LEU A 181 -0.30 15.70 -5.46
C LEU A 181 -0.74 16.73 -4.40
N LEU A 182 -1.40 16.29 -3.33
CA LEU A 182 -1.83 17.19 -2.25
C LEU A 182 -0.63 17.86 -1.55
N SER A 183 0.49 17.17 -1.42
CA SER A 183 1.74 17.70 -0.90
C SER A 183 2.32 18.84 -1.76
N THR A 184 2.02 18.89 -3.06
CA THR A 184 2.40 20.03 -3.90
C THR A 184 1.49 21.25 -3.72
N LEU A 185 0.26 21.04 -3.23
CA LEU A 185 -0.77 22.07 -3.06
C LEU A 185 -0.71 22.79 -1.70
N THR A 186 -0.09 22.16 -0.70
CA THR A 186 0.02 22.72 0.67
C THR A 186 1.47 22.70 1.15
N ASP A 187 1.76 23.48 2.17
CA ASP A 187 3.07 23.50 2.84
C ASP A 187 3.06 22.76 4.19
N SER A 188 1.92 22.14 4.55
CA SER A 188 1.78 21.28 5.73
C SER A 188 1.67 19.81 5.34
N SER A 189 2.62 19.00 5.78
CA SER A 189 2.64 17.56 5.54
C SER A 189 1.45 16.85 6.18
N LEU A 190 1.02 17.31 7.37
CA LEU A 190 -0.14 16.76 8.06
C LEU A 190 -1.43 17.03 7.28
N THR A 191 -1.62 18.27 6.80
CA THR A 191 -2.80 18.64 6.00
C THR A 191 -2.89 17.80 4.71
N ALA A 192 -1.77 17.60 4.02
CA ALA A 192 -1.71 16.76 2.83
C ALA A 192 -2.03 15.29 3.15
N ALA A 193 -1.51 14.74 4.27
CA ALA A 193 -1.74 13.36 4.68
C ALA A 193 -3.21 13.12 5.03
N VAL A 194 -3.78 13.98 5.87
CA VAL A 194 -5.19 13.89 6.28
C VAL A 194 -6.11 14.05 5.08
N GLY A 195 -5.83 15.04 4.21
CA GLY A 195 -6.60 15.25 2.99
C GLY A 195 -6.59 14.03 2.06
N ALA A 196 -5.42 13.42 1.85
CA ALA A 196 -5.30 12.20 1.04
C ALA A 196 -6.06 11.03 1.65
N LEU A 197 -5.90 10.79 2.96
CA LEU A 197 -6.58 9.71 3.66
C LEU A 197 -8.10 9.89 3.63
N VAL A 198 -8.60 11.09 3.94
CA VAL A 198 -10.04 11.40 3.90
C VAL A 198 -10.61 11.15 2.51
N LEU A 199 -9.93 11.60 1.45
CA LEU A 199 -10.37 11.34 0.07
C LEU A 199 -10.41 9.84 -0.22
N VAL A 200 -9.40 9.06 0.18
CA VAL A 200 -9.40 7.60 0.01
C VAL A 200 -10.58 6.96 0.74
N LEU A 201 -10.83 7.36 1.99
CA LEU A 201 -11.97 6.82 2.78
C LEU A 201 -13.32 7.20 2.17
N ILE A 202 -13.47 8.42 1.65
CA ILE A 202 -14.68 8.84 0.92
C ILE A 202 -14.88 7.97 -0.33
N LEU A 203 -13.82 7.75 -1.12
CA LEU A 203 -13.91 6.91 -2.33
C LEU A 203 -14.21 5.45 -1.98
N GLN A 204 -13.68 4.92 -0.88
CA GLN A 204 -14.05 3.58 -0.39
C GLN A 204 -15.51 3.53 0.04
N ALA A 205 -15.98 4.54 0.80
CA ALA A 205 -17.38 4.62 1.23
C ALA A 205 -18.34 4.70 0.03
N LEU A 206 -18.03 5.53 -0.98
CA LEU A 206 -18.82 5.61 -2.22
C LEU A 206 -18.96 4.26 -2.90
N GLY A 207 -17.90 3.45 -2.90
CA GLY A 207 -17.93 2.09 -3.45
C GLY A 207 -18.84 1.11 -2.72
N GLN A 208 -19.28 1.41 -1.49
CA GLN A 208 -20.19 0.54 -0.71
C GLN A 208 -21.67 0.78 -1.02
N PHE A 209 -22.03 1.96 -1.52
CA PHE A 209 -23.42 2.29 -1.79
C PHE A 209 -23.85 1.87 -3.20
N SER A 210 -24.94 1.10 -3.32
CA SER A 210 -25.49 0.63 -4.59
C SER A 210 -25.88 1.77 -5.54
N TYR A 211 -26.25 2.94 -5.00
CA TYR A 211 -26.58 4.12 -5.79
C TYR A 211 -25.41 4.57 -6.69
N PHE A 212 -24.16 4.30 -6.28
CA PHE A 212 -22.94 4.69 -6.99
C PHE A 212 -22.29 3.51 -7.75
N ASP A 213 -23.03 2.43 -8.03
CA ASP A 213 -22.50 1.26 -8.74
C ASP A 213 -21.88 1.61 -10.09
N PHE A 214 -22.39 2.65 -10.77
CA PHE A 214 -21.83 3.14 -12.03
C PHE A 214 -20.41 3.74 -11.88
N LEU A 215 -20.02 4.19 -10.68
CA LEU A 215 -18.67 4.72 -10.39
C LEU A 215 -17.69 3.62 -9.98
N LYS A 216 -18.15 2.50 -9.41
CA LYS A 216 -17.28 1.41 -8.91
C LYS A 216 -16.19 0.98 -9.88
N PRO A 217 -16.48 0.78 -11.20
CA PRO A 217 -15.46 0.37 -12.16
C PRO A 217 -14.31 1.35 -12.36
N TYR A 218 -14.52 2.61 -11.99
CA TYR A 218 -13.56 3.70 -12.16
C TYR A 218 -12.84 4.07 -10.87
N LEU A 219 -13.38 3.69 -9.71
CA LEU A 219 -12.77 3.98 -8.42
C LEU A 219 -11.60 3.02 -8.17
N PHE A 220 -10.39 3.53 -8.04
CA PHE A 220 -9.23 2.69 -7.72
C PHE A 220 -9.38 1.98 -6.37
N THR A 221 -10.11 2.57 -5.42
CA THR A 221 -10.37 2.00 -4.10
C THR A 221 -11.27 0.75 -4.16
N SER A 222 -12.16 0.65 -5.15
CA SER A 222 -13.01 -0.54 -5.36
C SER A 222 -12.21 -1.78 -5.80
N HIS A 223 -10.98 -1.57 -6.24
CA HIS A 223 -10.08 -2.62 -6.72
C HIS A 223 -9.02 -3.05 -5.68
N PHE A 224 -9.10 -2.54 -4.44
CA PHE A 224 -8.11 -2.85 -3.39
C PHE A 224 -8.03 -4.35 -3.06
N GLU A 225 -9.13 -5.07 -3.24
CA GLU A 225 -9.25 -6.49 -2.93
C GLU A 225 -9.19 -7.39 -4.16
N ASP A 226 -9.00 -6.84 -5.37
CA ASP A 226 -9.00 -7.63 -6.61
C ASP A 226 -7.86 -8.68 -6.67
N TRP A 227 -6.84 -8.54 -5.82
CA TRP A 227 -5.83 -9.57 -5.63
C TRP A 227 -6.40 -10.90 -5.07
N PHE A 228 -7.59 -10.90 -4.42
CA PHE A 228 -8.28 -12.14 -4.03
C PHE A 228 -8.59 -13.06 -5.22
N ASN A 229 -8.72 -12.50 -6.42
CA ASN A 229 -8.95 -13.29 -7.64
C ASN A 229 -7.77 -14.19 -8.00
N LEU A 230 -6.56 -13.95 -7.43
CA LEU A 230 -5.42 -14.88 -7.55
C LEU A 230 -5.66 -16.20 -6.81
N LEU A 231 -6.47 -16.18 -5.75
CA LEU A 231 -6.77 -17.35 -4.92
C LEU A 231 -7.89 -18.22 -5.50
N ARG A 232 -8.38 -17.93 -6.70
CA ARG A 232 -9.35 -18.74 -7.43
C ARG A 232 -8.66 -19.72 -8.37
N GLN A 233 -9.29 -20.86 -8.63
CA GLN A 233 -8.85 -21.80 -9.66
C GLN A 233 -10.02 -22.07 -10.63
N PRO A 234 -9.83 -21.74 -11.93
CA PRO A 234 -8.69 -21.03 -12.53
C PRO A 234 -8.59 -19.58 -12.06
N ILE A 235 -7.36 -18.99 -12.08
CA ILE A 235 -7.13 -17.59 -11.70
C ILE A 235 -7.98 -16.67 -12.59
N SER A 236 -8.74 -15.77 -11.97
CA SER A 236 -9.55 -14.78 -12.69
C SER A 236 -8.73 -13.55 -13.05
N TRP A 237 -8.02 -13.59 -14.18
CA TRP A 237 -7.15 -12.50 -14.63
C TRP A 237 -7.90 -11.23 -15.06
N GLY A 238 -9.15 -11.35 -15.54
CA GLY A 238 -9.94 -10.21 -16.02
C GLY A 238 -10.03 -9.05 -15.00
N PRO A 239 -10.53 -9.30 -13.77
CA PRO A 239 -10.56 -8.28 -12.71
C PRO A 239 -9.18 -7.72 -12.38
N ILE A 240 -8.15 -8.56 -12.30
CA ILE A 240 -6.77 -8.15 -11.97
C ILE A 240 -6.21 -7.19 -13.03
N VAL A 241 -6.35 -7.51 -14.31
CA VAL A 241 -5.89 -6.66 -15.41
C VAL A 241 -6.63 -5.32 -15.40
N LYS A 242 -7.94 -5.34 -15.16
CA LYS A 242 -8.75 -4.12 -15.03
C LYS A 242 -8.27 -3.26 -13.84
N ALA A 243 -8.04 -3.88 -12.69
CA ALA A 243 -7.49 -3.20 -11.52
C ALA A 243 -6.15 -2.54 -11.82
N LEU A 244 -5.20 -3.27 -12.41
CA LEU A 244 -3.88 -2.75 -12.77
C LEU A 244 -3.96 -1.61 -13.80
N ALA A 245 -4.86 -1.70 -14.78
CA ALA A 245 -5.09 -0.61 -15.75
C ALA A 245 -5.64 0.64 -15.05
N THR A 246 -6.60 0.47 -14.14
CA THR A 246 -7.15 1.57 -13.33
C THR A 246 -6.05 2.19 -12.46
N PHE A 247 -5.25 1.39 -11.77
CA PHE A 247 -4.13 1.89 -10.96
C PHE A 247 -3.12 2.67 -11.81
N ALA A 248 -2.73 2.14 -12.96
CA ALA A 248 -1.82 2.82 -13.87
C ALA A 248 -2.37 4.18 -14.33
N ALA A 249 -3.65 4.26 -14.69
CA ALA A 249 -4.31 5.50 -15.08
C ALA A 249 -4.28 6.55 -13.96
N TYR A 250 -4.60 6.16 -12.71
CA TYR A 250 -4.55 7.06 -11.57
C TYR A 250 -3.12 7.50 -11.24
N ILE A 251 -2.16 6.58 -11.20
CA ILE A 251 -0.75 6.88 -10.93
C ILE A 251 -0.21 7.91 -11.93
N VAL A 252 -0.43 7.65 -13.22
CA VAL A 252 0.04 8.55 -14.29
C VAL A 252 -0.71 9.88 -14.25
N GLY A 253 -2.03 9.86 -14.14
CA GLY A 253 -2.85 11.08 -14.10
C GLY A 253 -2.49 11.99 -12.93
N LEU A 254 -2.43 11.44 -11.72
CA LEU A 254 -2.06 12.20 -10.51
C LEU A 254 -0.61 12.71 -10.56
N ALA A 255 0.32 11.90 -11.09
CA ALA A 255 1.71 12.31 -11.26
C ALA A 255 1.86 13.47 -12.26
N LEU A 256 1.11 13.44 -13.38
CA LEU A 256 1.11 14.52 -14.37
C LEU A 256 0.54 15.83 -13.78
N VAL A 257 -0.56 15.75 -13.04
CA VAL A 257 -1.16 16.91 -12.38
C VAL A 257 -0.20 17.48 -11.31
N ALA A 258 0.38 16.62 -10.47
CA ALA A 258 1.36 17.02 -9.47
C ALA A 258 2.59 17.68 -10.11
N TRP A 259 3.09 17.13 -11.22
CA TRP A 259 4.21 17.68 -11.96
C TRP A 259 3.89 19.05 -12.56
N GLY A 260 2.70 19.20 -13.20
CA GLY A 260 2.26 20.45 -13.78
C GLY A 260 2.13 21.57 -12.75
N TRP A 261 1.60 21.23 -11.57
CA TRP A 261 1.46 22.18 -10.45
C TRP A 261 2.81 22.53 -9.85
N PHE A 262 3.67 21.54 -9.55
CA PHE A 262 4.98 21.75 -8.94
C PHE A 262 5.91 22.59 -9.80
N ARG A 263 5.78 22.53 -11.14
CA ARG A 263 6.55 23.39 -12.05
C ARG A 263 6.18 24.86 -11.92
N ARG A 264 4.92 25.16 -11.63
CA ARG A 264 4.37 26.54 -11.55
C ARG A 264 4.43 27.12 -10.14
N LYS A 265 4.67 26.29 -9.12
CA LYS A 265 4.71 26.76 -7.73
C LYS A 265 5.89 27.71 -7.53
N ASP A 266 5.59 28.97 -7.15
CA ASP A 266 6.60 29.93 -6.68
C ASP A 266 7.04 29.55 -5.28
N ILE A 267 8.35 29.33 -5.12
CA ILE A 267 8.96 28.81 -3.88
C ILE A 267 9.75 29.94 -3.18
N LEU A 268 9.83 31.10 -3.81
CA LEU A 268 10.60 32.26 -3.33
C LEU A 268 9.79 33.28 -2.50
N SER A 269 8.48 33.16 -2.49
CA SER A 269 7.59 33.98 -1.67
C SER A 269 7.46 33.44 -0.24
#